data_7feeae8a3cc5121bd4a300e84acfb709
#
_entry.id   7feeae8a3cc5121bd4a300e84acfb709
#
_cell.length_a   1.000
_cell.length_b   1.000
_cell.length_c   1.000
_cell.angle_alpha   90.00
_cell.angle_beta   90.00
_cell.angle_gamma   90.00
#
_symmetry.space_group_name_H-M   'P 1'
#
loop_
_entity.id
_entity.type
_entity.pdbx_description
1 polymer ?
#
loop_
_entity_poly.entity_id
_entity_poly.type
_entity_poly.pdbx_seq_one_letter_code
_entity_poly.pdbx_strand_id
1 'polypeptide(L)'
;LRFTEADVASFNKVVKTHTNEVYTLIGSKATHANVYSCINQVFAKATTNDAVMLFFSGHGYPGGFCCYDMNKTTGGLTYTEISSLFKQCRAKCKMVFADACFSGGLRKEKQGNDATSSVRNGDIMFFLSSRTNETSQEMIGGPNGQFTRFLVRGLRGGADTNRDKIITAKELYDFVHEGVSVATGNKQHPVMWGRFNNSMSVLNWNVK
;
A
#
# COMPACT_ATOMS: atom_id res chain seq x y z
N LEU A 1 -9.27 -5.11 14.24
CA LEU A 1 -9.73 -5.34 12.87
C LEU A 1 -9.78 -6.83 12.60
N ARG A 2 -10.82 -7.28 11.93
CA ARG A 2 -11.15 -8.70 11.81
C ARG A 2 -10.41 -9.41 10.66
N PHE A 3 -9.94 -8.64 9.67
CA PHE A 3 -9.45 -9.20 8.39
C PHE A 3 -7.99 -8.88 8.05
N THR A 4 -7.28 -8.14 8.88
CA THR A 4 -5.91 -7.68 8.57
C THR A 4 -4.94 -8.82 8.24
N GLU A 5 -5.00 -9.92 8.98
CA GLU A 5 -4.13 -11.09 8.72
C GLU A 5 -4.52 -11.79 7.42
N ALA A 6 -5.82 -11.91 7.14
CA ALA A 6 -6.31 -12.49 5.89
C ALA A 6 -5.98 -11.61 4.68
N ASP A 7 -5.99 -10.28 4.84
CA ASP A 7 -5.55 -9.33 3.82
C ASP A 7 -4.09 -9.56 3.47
N VAL A 8 -3.22 -9.61 4.49
CA VAL A 8 -1.79 -9.88 4.30
C VAL A 8 -1.57 -11.23 3.63
N ALA A 9 -2.28 -12.29 4.06
CA ALA A 9 -2.16 -13.61 3.46
C ALA A 9 -2.59 -13.61 1.98
N SER A 10 -3.68 -12.91 1.64
CA SER A 10 -4.19 -12.81 0.28
C SER A 10 -3.24 -12.04 -0.64
N PHE A 11 -2.68 -10.92 -0.16
CA PHE A 11 -1.69 -10.12 -0.88
C PHE A 11 -0.39 -10.91 -1.09
N ASN A 12 0.14 -11.54 -0.04
CA ASN A 12 1.34 -12.37 -0.10
C ASN A 12 1.23 -13.50 -1.13
N LYS A 13 0.04 -14.14 -1.23
CA LYS A 13 -0.19 -15.21 -2.20
C LYS A 13 0.01 -14.74 -3.65
N VAL A 14 -0.30 -13.50 -3.96
CA VAL A 14 -0.06 -12.93 -5.30
C VAL A 14 1.42 -12.57 -5.47
N VAL A 15 1.99 -11.82 -4.53
CA VAL A 15 3.37 -11.33 -4.67
C VAL A 15 4.37 -12.47 -4.72
N LYS A 16 4.15 -13.55 -3.95
CA LYS A 16 5.00 -14.76 -3.96
C LYS A 16 5.02 -15.52 -5.29
N THR A 17 4.12 -15.24 -6.22
CA THR A 17 4.22 -15.78 -7.58
C THR A 17 5.30 -15.09 -8.42
N HIS A 18 5.82 -13.94 -7.96
CA HIS A 18 6.80 -13.10 -8.67
C HIS A 18 8.14 -12.97 -7.95
N THR A 19 8.17 -13.17 -6.62
CA THR A 19 9.38 -13.06 -5.81
C THR A 19 9.32 -13.91 -4.56
N ASN A 20 10.47 -14.39 -4.11
CA ASN A 20 10.65 -15.04 -2.81
C ASN A 20 11.00 -14.04 -1.69
N GLU A 21 11.34 -12.79 -2.05
CA GLU A 21 11.71 -11.73 -1.10
C GLU A 21 10.45 -11.08 -0.50
N VAL A 22 9.68 -11.88 0.26
CA VAL A 22 8.45 -11.45 0.92
C VAL A 22 8.60 -11.61 2.43
N TYR A 23 8.56 -10.49 3.13
CA TYR A 23 8.69 -10.40 4.58
C TYR A 23 7.35 -10.03 5.19
N THR A 24 6.95 -10.72 6.23
CA THR A 24 5.62 -10.57 6.83
C THR A 24 5.73 -10.40 8.35
N LEU A 25 5.11 -9.33 8.84
CA LEU A 25 4.98 -9.05 10.28
C LEU A 25 3.49 -8.99 10.63
N ILE A 26 3.04 -9.84 11.54
CA ILE A 26 1.63 -10.00 11.93
C ILE A 26 1.52 -9.97 13.46
N GLY A 27 0.45 -9.38 13.96
CA GLY A 27 0.13 -9.34 15.38
C GLY A 27 1.28 -8.75 16.20
N SER A 28 1.68 -9.39 17.28
CA SER A 28 2.73 -8.90 18.19
C SER A 28 4.12 -8.74 17.56
N LYS A 29 4.34 -9.28 16.36
CA LYS A 29 5.57 -9.06 15.61
C LYS A 29 5.59 -7.72 14.84
N ALA A 30 4.43 -7.11 14.61
CA ALA A 30 4.29 -5.85 13.88
C ALA A 30 4.50 -4.63 14.80
N THR A 31 5.50 -4.65 15.66
CA THR A 31 5.92 -3.49 16.46
C THR A 31 6.57 -2.44 15.57
N HIS A 32 6.58 -1.18 16.02
CA HIS A 32 7.24 -0.09 15.27
C HIS A 32 8.70 -0.42 14.94
N ALA A 33 9.47 -0.86 15.93
CA ALA A 33 10.89 -1.20 15.73
C ALA A 33 11.09 -2.32 14.70
N ASN A 34 10.28 -3.38 14.77
CA ASN A 34 10.38 -4.50 13.85
C ASN A 34 9.98 -4.10 12.42
N VAL A 35 8.90 -3.33 12.26
CA VAL A 35 8.43 -2.84 10.95
C VAL A 35 9.48 -1.93 10.33
N TYR A 36 9.97 -0.94 11.07
CA TYR A 36 11.00 -0.01 10.59
C TYR A 36 12.28 -0.73 10.18
N SER A 37 12.77 -1.64 11.03
CA SER A 37 13.97 -2.44 10.75
C SER A 37 13.79 -3.33 9.52
N CYS A 38 12.64 -4.00 9.41
CA CYS A 38 12.34 -4.86 8.27
C CYS A 38 12.32 -4.08 6.95
N ILE A 39 11.62 -2.95 6.90
CA ILE A 39 11.59 -2.07 5.70
C ILE A 39 13.01 -1.63 5.34
N ASN A 40 13.78 -1.17 6.32
CA ASN A 40 15.15 -0.71 6.09
C ASN A 40 16.05 -1.82 5.53
N GLN A 41 15.99 -3.03 6.09
CA GLN A 41 16.77 -4.18 5.62
C GLN A 41 16.39 -4.59 4.19
N VAL A 42 15.11 -4.63 3.87
CA VAL A 42 14.62 -5.00 2.53
C VAL A 42 15.04 -3.95 1.51
N PHE A 43 14.84 -2.66 1.84
CA PHE A 43 15.15 -1.56 0.93
C PHE A 43 16.65 -1.36 0.69
N ALA A 44 17.48 -1.68 1.70
CA ALA A 44 18.93 -1.61 1.55
C ALA A 44 19.49 -2.60 0.51
N LYS A 45 18.80 -3.73 0.31
CA LYS A 45 19.18 -4.73 -0.70
C LYS A 45 18.74 -4.36 -2.11
N ALA A 46 17.75 -3.49 -2.26
CA ALA A 46 17.16 -3.17 -3.55
C ALA A 46 18.12 -2.41 -4.45
N THR A 47 18.11 -2.75 -5.73
CA THR A 47 18.88 -2.12 -6.81
C THR A 47 17.99 -1.25 -7.70
N THR A 48 18.58 -0.56 -8.65
CA THR A 48 17.85 0.26 -9.65
C THR A 48 16.99 -0.55 -10.60
N ASN A 49 17.13 -1.88 -10.63
CA ASN A 49 16.32 -2.77 -11.46
C ASN A 49 15.13 -3.37 -10.71
N ASP A 50 15.05 -3.13 -9.42
CA ASP A 50 14.03 -3.71 -8.56
C ASP A 50 12.79 -2.82 -8.41
N ALA A 51 11.68 -3.46 -8.05
CA ALA A 51 10.49 -2.82 -7.52
C ALA A 51 10.32 -3.22 -6.05
N VAL A 52 9.98 -2.28 -5.18
CA VAL A 52 9.67 -2.54 -3.77
C VAL A 52 8.24 -2.17 -3.46
N MET A 53 7.59 -3.03 -2.66
CA MET A 53 6.22 -2.85 -2.23
C MET A 53 6.14 -2.89 -0.70
N LEU A 54 5.43 -1.94 -0.12
CA LEU A 54 4.98 -1.98 1.26
C LEU A 54 3.46 -2.16 1.24
N PHE A 55 2.97 -3.26 1.81
CA PHE A 55 1.53 -3.48 2.04
C PHE A 55 1.25 -3.38 3.54
N PHE A 56 0.27 -2.58 3.89
CA PHE A 56 -0.23 -2.43 5.25
C PHE A 56 -1.74 -2.70 5.28
N SER A 57 -2.19 -3.52 6.24
CA SER A 57 -3.60 -3.65 6.60
C SER A 57 -3.73 -3.49 8.12
N GLY A 58 -4.49 -2.49 8.56
CA GLY A 58 -4.56 -2.15 9.98
C GLY A 58 -5.27 -0.85 10.29
N HIS A 59 -5.14 -0.39 11.53
CA HIS A 59 -5.60 0.94 11.90
C HIS A 59 -4.62 2.01 11.42
N GLY A 60 -5.17 3.07 10.83
CA GLY A 60 -4.44 4.29 10.55
C GLY A 60 -4.83 5.41 11.50
N TYR A 61 -3.99 6.42 11.58
CA TYR A 61 -4.24 7.66 12.29
C TYR A 61 -3.76 8.85 11.46
N PRO A 62 -4.16 10.09 11.75
CA PRO A 62 -3.64 11.25 11.03
C PRO A 62 -2.11 11.33 11.16
N GLY A 63 -1.38 11.03 10.07
CA GLY A 63 0.08 11.07 10.03
C GLY A 63 0.78 9.69 9.98
N GLY A 64 0.06 8.55 10.03
CA GLY A 64 0.73 7.26 9.97
C GLY A 64 -0.16 6.03 10.13
N PHE A 65 0.49 4.91 10.35
CA PHE A 65 -0.09 3.59 10.59
C PHE A 65 0.15 3.14 12.02
N CYS A 66 -0.87 2.53 12.65
CA CYS A 66 -0.77 1.99 13.99
C CYS A 66 0.05 0.70 13.98
N CYS A 67 1.19 0.70 14.65
CA CYS A 67 1.93 -0.51 14.96
C CYS A 67 1.29 -1.25 16.16
N TYR A 68 1.64 -2.51 16.36
CA TYR A 68 1.07 -3.33 17.42
C TYR A 68 1.34 -2.76 18.83
N ASP A 69 2.49 -2.16 19.03
CA ASP A 69 2.95 -1.57 20.29
C ASP A 69 2.60 -0.08 20.44
N MET A 70 1.78 0.47 19.51
CA MET A 70 1.37 1.86 19.58
C MET A 70 0.56 2.14 20.85
N ASN A 71 1.01 3.13 21.63
CA ASN A 71 0.36 3.61 22.84
C ASN A 71 0.56 5.12 23.00
N LYS A 72 0.28 5.69 24.17
CA LYS A 72 0.42 7.14 24.43
C LYS A 72 1.88 7.64 24.34
N THR A 73 2.85 6.77 24.48
CA THR A 73 4.29 7.11 24.50
C THR A 73 5.05 6.58 23.27
N THR A 74 4.58 5.46 22.71
CA THR A 74 5.15 4.84 21.50
C THR A 74 4.26 5.18 20.31
N GLY A 75 4.77 5.96 19.36
CA GLY A 75 4.05 6.30 18.13
C GLY A 75 3.89 5.10 17.18
N GLY A 76 3.03 5.26 16.18
CA GLY A 76 2.96 4.33 15.04
C GLY A 76 4.03 4.66 13.99
N LEU A 77 4.04 3.92 12.90
CA LEU A 77 4.90 4.19 11.74
C LEU A 77 4.39 5.43 10.99
N THR A 78 5.14 6.52 11.06
CA THR A 78 4.75 7.79 10.45
C THR A 78 4.97 7.81 8.94
N TYR A 79 4.20 8.61 8.25
CA TYR A 79 4.39 8.82 6.80
C TYR A 79 5.72 9.48 6.48
N THR A 80 6.25 10.30 7.39
CA THR A 80 7.58 10.90 7.27
C THR A 80 8.67 9.83 7.32
N GLU A 81 8.58 8.87 8.24
CA GLU A 81 9.51 7.73 8.30
C GLU A 81 9.45 6.87 7.04
N ILE A 82 8.24 6.52 6.59
CA ILE A 82 8.04 5.78 5.34
C ILE A 82 8.68 6.53 4.17
N SER A 83 8.41 7.81 4.02
CA SER A 83 8.98 8.64 2.95
C SER A 83 10.50 8.69 3.03
N SER A 84 11.07 8.77 4.23
CA SER A 84 12.53 8.78 4.43
C SER A 84 13.18 7.46 4.05
N LEU A 85 12.56 6.33 4.40
CA LEU A 85 13.01 5.00 4.01
C LEU A 85 12.95 4.80 2.49
N PHE A 86 11.88 5.24 1.84
CA PHE A 86 11.76 5.16 0.39
C PHE A 86 12.76 6.06 -0.35
N LYS A 87 13.14 7.22 0.21
CA LYS A 87 14.18 8.08 -0.38
C LYS A 87 15.55 7.40 -0.40
N GLN A 88 15.86 6.61 0.61
CA GLN A 88 17.13 5.89 0.70
C GLN A 88 17.16 4.63 -0.17
N CYS A 89 15.99 4.11 -0.56
CA CYS A 89 15.85 2.95 -1.41
C CYS A 89 16.23 3.27 -2.86
N ARG A 90 17.07 2.42 -3.46
CA ARG A 90 17.52 2.57 -4.86
C ARG A 90 16.56 1.99 -5.89
N ALA A 91 15.52 1.28 -5.47
CA ALA A 91 14.56 0.66 -6.38
C ALA A 91 13.97 1.67 -7.37
N LYS A 92 13.76 1.23 -8.61
CA LYS A 92 13.16 2.03 -9.67
C LYS A 92 11.69 2.32 -9.42
N CYS A 93 10.94 1.32 -8.98
CA CYS A 93 9.52 1.43 -8.67
C CYS A 93 9.32 1.24 -7.16
N LYS A 94 8.60 2.17 -6.55
CA LYS A 94 8.35 2.20 -5.11
C LYS A 94 6.86 2.34 -4.87
N MET A 95 6.26 1.40 -4.14
CA MET A 95 4.81 1.33 -4.01
C MET A 95 4.40 1.12 -2.55
N VAL A 96 3.39 1.86 -2.12
CA VAL A 96 2.72 1.68 -0.83
C VAL A 96 1.26 1.37 -1.10
N PHE A 97 0.79 0.25 -0.62
CA PHE A 97 -0.62 -0.14 -0.59
C PHE A 97 -1.08 -0.17 0.86
N ALA A 98 -2.18 0.51 1.18
CA ALA A 98 -2.68 0.49 2.55
C ALA A 98 -4.19 0.34 2.61
N ASP A 99 -4.63 -0.75 3.28
CA ASP A 99 -6.02 -0.96 3.68
C ASP A 99 -6.16 -0.51 5.15
N ALA A 100 -6.44 0.78 5.32
CA ALA A 100 -6.53 1.41 6.62
C ALA A 100 -7.51 2.60 6.61
N CYS A 101 -8.24 2.78 7.69
CA CYS A 101 -9.00 4.01 7.92
C CYS A 101 -8.04 5.20 8.00
N PHE A 102 -8.50 6.40 7.62
CA PHE A 102 -7.68 7.64 7.61
C PHE A 102 -6.43 7.60 6.72
N SER A 103 -6.26 6.57 5.90
CA SER A 103 -5.12 6.46 4.99
C SER A 103 -5.00 7.66 4.04
N GLY A 104 -6.12 8.28 3.66
CA GLY A 104 -6.13 9.53 2.88
C GLY A 104 -5.59 10.77 3.60
N GLY A 105 -5.32 10.71 4.92
CA GLY A 105 -4.73 11.79 5.72
C GLY A 105 -3.35 12.23 5.25
N LEU A 106 -2.62 11.35 4.56
CA LEU A 106 -1.39 11.68 3.84
C LEU A 106 -1.54 12.88 2.89
N ARG A 107 -2.75 13.17 2.43
CA ARG A 107 -3.03 14.30 1.52
C ARG A 107 -3.25 15.63 2.26
N LYS A 108 -3.66 15.62 3.54
CA LYS A 108 -3.90 16.84 4.33
C LYS A 108 -2.63 17.50 4.87
N GLU A 109 -1.55 16.75 5.05
CA GLU A 109 -0.24 17.33 5.38
C GLU A 109 0.31 18.23 4.26
N LYS A 110 -0.40 18.34 3.13
CA LYS A 110 -0.12 19.29 2.04
C LYS A 110 -0.23 20.77 2.42
N GLN A 111 -0.82 21.12 3.54
CA GLN A 111 -0.91 22.53 3.98
C GLN A 111 0.28 22.98 4.85
N GLY A 112 1.15 22.07 5.27
CA GLY A 112 2.44 22.41 5.85
C GLY A 112 3.53 22.10 4.82
N ASN A 113 4.36 23.08 4.49
CA ASN A 113 5.32 23.08 3.38
C ASN A 113 6.38 21.95 3.34
N ASP A 114 6.38 20.98 4.25
CA ASP A 114 7.48 20.00 4.38
C ASP A 114 7.21 18.58 3.88
N ALA A 115 6.00 18.05 4.05
CA ALA A 115 5.72 16.65 3.68
C ALA A 115 5.67 16.43 2.15
N THR A 116 5.25 17.43 1.38
CA THR A 116 5.21 17.35 -0.09
C THR A 116 6.57 17.54 -0.75
N SER A 117 7.50 18.27 -0.14
CA SER A 117 8.86 18.38 -0.67
C SER A 117 9.63 17.07 -0.50
N SER A 118 9.31 16.30 0.54
CA SER A 118 9.98 15.03 0.82
C SER A 118 9.58 13.91 -0.14
N VAL A 119 8.35 13.90 -0.65
CA VAL A 119 7.89 12.92 -1.65
C VAL A 119 8.35 13.29 -3.08
N ARG A 120 8.80 14.54 -3.30
CA ARG A 120 9.21 15.02 -4.63
C ARG A 120 10.47 14.36 -5.20
N ASN A 121 11.28 13.69 -4.40
CA ASN A 121 12.58 13.15 -4.82
C ASN A 121 12.62 11.63 -5.05
N GLY A 122 11.47 10.96 -5.16
CA GLY A 122 11.42 9.54 -5.48
C GLY A 122 10.12 9.21 -6.23
N ASP A 123 10.19 8.33 -7.19
CA ASP A 123 9.00 7.82 -7.88
C ASP A 123 8.28 6.85 -6.95
N ILE A 124 7.42 7.38 -6.08
CA ILE A 124 6.66 6.61 -5.10
C ILE A 124 5.18 6.73 -5.44
N MET A 125 4.53 5.59 -5.55
CA MET A 125 3.09 5.46 -5.66
C MET A 125 2.49 5.08 -4.29
N PHE A 126 1.53 5.85 -3.83
CA PHE A 126 0.68 5.52 -2.69
C PHE A 126 -0.71 5.18 -3.20
N PHE A 127 -1.19 4.00 -2.88
CA PHE A 127 -2.53 3.55 -3.19
C PHE A 127 -3.24 3.14 -1.90
N LEU A 128 -4.22 3.92 -1.51
CA LEU A 128 -4.85 3.88 -0.21
C LEU A 128 -6.32 3.52 -0.33
N SER A 129 -6.85 2.82 0.66
CA SER A 129 -8.19 2.23 0.63
C SER A 129 -9.32 3.25 0.61
N SER A 130 -9.14 4.46 1.15
CA SER A 130 -10.21 5.46 1.29
C SER A 130 -9.68 6.89 1.32
N ARG A 131 -10.58 7.84 1.15
CA ARG A 131 -10.33 9.27 1.41
C ARG A 131 -10.21 9.52 2.91
N THR A 132 -9.69 10.70 3.28
CA THR A 132 -9.45 11.10 4.69
C THR A 132 -10.70 11.08 5.57
N ASN A 133 -11.86 11.33 5.00
CA ASN A 133 -13.15 11.40 5.68
C ASN A 133 -14.01 10.15 5.50
N GLU A 134 -13.43 9.08 4.96
CA GLU A 134 -14.10 7.82 4.71
C GLU A 134 -13.49 6.72 5.57
N THR A 135 -14.31 5.73 5.94
CA THR A 135 -13.86 4.52 6.65
C THR A 135 -13.69 3.39 5.65
N SER A 136 -12.59 2.66 5.73
CA SER A 136 -12.43 1.41 4.99
C SER A 136 -13.51 0.42 5.41
N GLN A 137 -14.22 -0.11 4.43
CA GLN A 137 -15.33 -1.05 4.65
C GLN A 137 -14.80 -2.48 4.69
N GLU A 138 -15.19 -3.23 5.72
CA GLU A 138 -15.03 -4.67 5.77
C GLU A 138 -16.16 -5.33 4.94
N MET A 139 -15.85 -6.43 4.28
CA MET A 139 -16.87 -7.17 3.53
C MET A 139 -17.73 -8.00 4.47
N ILE A 140 -19.05 -7.80 4.44
CA ILE A 140 -19.99 -8.68 5.16
C ILE A 140 -19.89 -10.09 4.55
N GLY A 141 -19.44 -11.05 5.36
CA GLY A 141 -19.34 -12.47 4.95
C GLY A 141 -18.11 -12.85 4.12
N GLY A 142 -17.12 -11.95 3.95
CA GLY A 142 -15.85 -12.22 3.24
C GLY A 142 -14.63 -12.20 4.15
N PRO A 143 -13.49 -12.75 3.70
CA PRO A 143 -12.27 -12.83 4.50
C PRO A 143 -11.41 -11.56 4.44
N ASN A 144 -11.71 -10.59 3.57
CA ASN A 144 -10.87 -9.41 3.30
C ASN A 144 -11.64 -8.10 3.41
N GLY A 145 -10.90 -7.01 3.64
CA GLY A 145 -11.39 -5.66 3.37
C GLY A 145 -11.72 -5.47 1.88
N GLN A 146 -12.66 -4.56 1.57
CA GLN A 146 -13.08 -4.35 0.18
C GLN A 146 -11.92 -3.90 -0.71
N PHE A 147 -11.08 -3.01 -0.21
CA PHE A 147 -9.91 -2.55 -0.96
C PHE A 147 -8.96 -3.72 -1.28
N THR A 148 -8.54 -4.48 -0.27
CA THR A 148 -7.61 -5.61 -0.47
C THR A 148 -8.20 -6.66 -1.40
N ARG A 149 -9.51 -6.94 -1.30
CA ARG A 149 -10.19 -7.86 -2.21
C ARG A 149 -10.03 -7.45 -3.67
N PHE A 150 -10.31 -6.19 -4.00
CA PHE A 150 -10.19 -5.71 -5.38
C PHE A 150 -8.74 -5.55 -5.80
N LEU A 151 -7.85 -5.10 -4.90
CA LEU A 151 -6.41 -5.03 -5.16
C LEU A 151 -5.85 -6.39 -5.57
N VAL A 152 -6.10 -7.44 -4.80
CA VAL A 152 -5.65 -8.80 -5.10
C VAL A 152 -6.25 -9.34 -6.40
N ARG A 153 -7.52 -9.06 -6.69
CA ARG A 153 -8.15 -9.45 -7.96
C ARG A 153 -7.51 -8.72 -9.14
N GLY A 154 -7.26 -7.43 -9.01
CA GLY A 154 -6.59 -6.63 -10.03
C GLY A 154 -5.19 -7.15 -10.32
N LEU A 155 -4.39 -7.38 -9.29
CA LEU A 155 -3.03 -7.91 -9.39
C LEU A 155 -2.97 -9.32 -10.00
N ARG A 156 -4.03 -10.14 -9.86
CA ARG A 156 -4.14 -11.46 -10.50
C ARG A 156 -4.52 -11.41 -11.98
N GLY A 157 -4.50 -10.25 -12.60
CA GLY A 157 -4.82 -10.06 -14.00
C GLY A 157 -6.20 -9.44 -14.26
N GLY A 158 -7.03 -9.24 -13.22
CA GLY A 158 -8.33 -8.61 -13.38
C GLY A 158 -8.26 -7.15 -13.85
N ALA A 159 -7.15 -6.48 -13.60
CA ALA A 159 -6.91 -5.11 -14.02
C ALA A 159 -6.26 -4.99 -15.42
N ASP A 160 -5.76 -6.09 -15.98
CA ASP A 160 -5.12 -6.11 -17.31
C ASP A 160 -6.16 -5.92 -18.42
N THR A 161 -6.45 -4.67 -18.75
CA THR A 161 -7.51 -4.32 -19.70
C THR A 161 -7.07 -4.51 -21.16
N ASN A 162 -5.79 -4.32 -21.44
CA ASN A 162 -5.22 -4.44 -22.78
C ASN A 162 -4.68 -5.85 -23.09
N ARG A 163 -4.65 -6.76 -22.10
CA ARG A 163 -4.21 -8.16 -22.18
C ARG A 163 -2.73 -8.33 -22.56
N ASP A 164 -1.89 -7.38 -22.18
CA ASP A 164 -0.44 -7.47 -22.40
C ASP A 164 0.30 -8.19 -21.26
N LYS A 165 -0.41 -8.64 -20.22
CA LYS A 165 0.08 -9.30 -19.00
C LYS A 165 0.92 -8.37 -18.11
N ILE A 166 0.81 -7.07 -18.28
CA ILE A 166 1.43 -6.06 -17.43
C ILE A 166 0.30 -5.29 -16.73
N ILE A 167 0.31 -5.27 -15.42
CA ILE A 167 -0.61 -4.44 -14.65
C ILE A 167 0.05 -3.10 -14.41
N THR A 168 -0.43 -2.07 -15.07
CA THR A 168 0.04 -0.70 -14.87
C THR A 168 -0.62 -0.02 -13.66
N ALA A 169 -0.02 1.05 -13.17
CA ALA A 169 -0.58 1.85 -12.08
C ALA A 169 -2.00 2.35 -12.41
N LYS A 170 -2.20 2.82 -13.66
CA LYS A 170 -3.51 3.31 -14.08
C LYS A 170 -4.56 2.20 -14.14
N GLU A 171 -4.27 1.08 -14.76
CA GLU A 171 -5.19 -0.05 -14.86
C GLU A 171 -5.58 -0.58 -13.48
N LEU A 172 -4.60 -0.73 -12.58
CA LEU A 172 -4.87 -1.15 -11.22
C LEU A 172 -5.76 -0.15 -10.47
N TYR A 173 -5.48 1.16 -10.62
CA TYR A 173 -6.30 2.20 -10.01
C TYR A 173 -7.75 2.16 -10.51
N ASP A 174 -7.95 2.18 -11.81
CA ASP A 174 -9.29 2.21 -12.42
C ASP A 174 -10.09 0.99 -11.95
N PHE A 175 -9.50 -0.21 -12.00
CA PHE A 175 -10.15 -1.45 -11.59
C PHE A 175 -10.53 -1.46 -10.09
N VAL A 176 -9.59 -1.07 -9.23
CA VAL A 176 -9.83 -1.09 -7.77
C VAL A 176 -10.77 0.02 -7.35
N HIS A 177 -10.59 1.23 -7.88
CA HIS A 177 -11.44 2.38 -7.55
C HIS A 177 -12.90 2.12 -7.93
N GLU A 178 -13.16 1.67 -9.14
CA GLU A 178 -14.50 1.34 -9.61
C GLU A 178 -15.11 0.20 -8.79
N GLY A 179 -14.36 -0.91 -8.64
CA GLY A 179 -14.84 -2.08 -7.93
C GLY A 179 -15.19 -1.80 -6.47
N VAL A 180 -14.36 -1.06 -5.74
CA VAL A 180 -14.62 -0.70 -4.34
C VAL A 180 -15.77 0.29 -4.25
N SER A 181 -15.81 1.33 -5.09
CA SER A 181 -16.88 2.33 -5.07
C SER A 181 -18.25 1.68 -5.28
N VAL A 182 -18.37 0.82 -6.28
CA VAL A 182 -19.61 0.08 -6.56
C VAL A 182 -19.97 -0.88 -5.41
N ALA A 183 -19.01 -1.68 -4.94
CA ALA A 183 -19.26 -2.67 -3.90
C ALA A 183 -19.65 -2.06 -2.54
N THR A 184 -19.27 -0.81 -2.28
CA THR A 184 -19.58 -0.09 -1.05
C THR A 184 -20.76 0.89 -1.17
N GLY A 185 -21.43 0.91 -2.32
CA GLY A 185 -22.49 1.88 -2.59
C GLY A 185 -21.98 3.33 -2.52
N ASN A 186 -20.81 3.59 -3.06
CA ASN A 186 -20.11 4.88 -3.06
C ASN A 186 -19.79 5.42 -1.66
N LYS A 187 -19.57 4.53 -0.68
CA LYS A 187 -19.16 4.93 0.69
C LYS A 187 -17.66 4.91 0.90
N GLN A 188 -16.93 4.24 0.01
CA GLN A 188 -15.47 4.14 0.06
C GLN A 188 -14.90 4.37 -1.33
N HIS A 189 -13.94 5.31 -1.41
CA HIS A 189 -13.27 5.66 -2.66
C HIS A 189 -11.76 5.53 -2.48
N PRO A 190 -11.14 4.48 -3.01
CA PRO A 190 -9.69 4.35 -3.03
C PRO A 190 -9.04 5.57 -3.70
N VAL A 191 -7.90 6.00 -3.18
CA VAL A 191 -7.16 7.14 -3.72
C VAL A 191 -5.75 6.74 -4.05
N MET A 192 -5.25 7.21 -5.19
CA MET A 192 -3.88 7.02 -5.61
C MET A 192 -3.20 8.38 -5.83
N TRP A 193 -1.97 8.52 -5.34
CA TRP A 193 -1.21 9.75 -5.46
C TRP A 193 0.29 9.47 -5.31
N GLY A 194 1.10 10.47 -5.60
CA GLY A 194 2.54 10.38 -5.55
C GLY A 194 3.18 10.94 -6.81
N ARG A 195 4.46 10.70 -6.97
CA ARG A 195 5.19 11.01 -8.21
C ARG A 195 5.53 9.70 -8.90
N PHE A 196 4.78 9.35 -9.91
CA PHE A 196 4.98 8.15 -10.73
C PHE A 196 4.32 8.36 -12.10
N ASN A 197 4.66 7.50 -13.05
CA ASN A 197 4.00 7.48 -14.34
C ASN A 197 2.78 6.54 -14.29
N ASN A 198 1.68 6.92 -14.89
CA ASN A 198 0.48 6.07 -15.00
C ASN A 198 0.76 4.72 -15.69
N SER A 199 1.75 4.67 -16.58
CA SER A 199 2.23 3.44 -17.23
C SER A 199 3.26 2.66 -16.41
N MET A 200 3.57 3.09 -15.17
CA MET A 200 4.48 2.34 -14.30
C MET A 200 3.95 0.91 -14.11
N SER A 201 4.78 -0.08 -14.41
CA SER A 201 4.44 -1.49 -14.17
C SER A 201 4.40 -1.75 -12.66
N VAL A 202 3.23 -2.12 -12.17
CA VAL A 202 3.03 -2.60 -10.80
C VAL A 202 3.37 -4.08 -10.71
N LEU A 203 2.91 -4.86 -11.67
CA LEU A 203 3.18 -6.29 -11.77
C LEU A 203 3.30 -6.71 -13.24
N ASN A 204 4.25 -7.59 -13.54
CA ASN A 204 4.49 -8.08 -14.90
C ASN A 204 4.48 -9.61 -14.91
N TRP A 205 3.44 -10.21 -15.50
CA TRP A 205 3.25 -11.65 -15.61
C TRP A 205 4.07 -12.29 -16.74
N ASN A 206 4.78 -11.50 -17.56
CA ASN A 206 5.68 -12.00 -18.59
C ASN A 206 7.08 -12.34 -18.03
N VAL A 207 7.37 -11.87 -16.81
CA VAL A 207 8.65 -12.10 -16.12
C VAL A 207 8.38 -12.94 -14.87
N LYS A 208 9.10 -14.04 -14.73
CA LYS A 208 9.10 -14.89 -13.52
C LYS A 208 10.41 -14.73 -12.78
#